data_ebb5fd9ae468c1d60b067d67d32bad0e
#
_entry.id   ebb5fd9ae468c1d60b067d67d32bad0e
#
_cell.length_a   1.000
_cell.length_b   1.000
_cell.length_c   1.000
_cell.angle_alpha   90.00
_cell.angle_beta   90.00
_cell.angle_gamma   90.00
#
_symmetry.space_group_name_H-M   'P 1'
#
loop_
_entity.id
_entity.type
_entity.pdbx_description
1 polymer ?
#
loop_
_entity_poly.entity_id
_entity_poly.type
_entity_poly.pdbx_seq_one_letter_code
_entity_poly.pdbx_strand_id
1 'polypeptide(L)'
;MNKLKLSYEGQINHLKSKGILFNKVSETKALEYLKLNNNFFKLKSYRKNFNKNKSKDQYVHLEFAYLSDLSIIDTRLRMIILEMALNIEHFTKVDLIRKITDSDVEDGYKIVQDYTSSLSAKSQASLNKELDKSLHSPYCKDMFQKYKSNMPIWVFIELISFGTYIYFYLFCAKHLNDSSMRKVGFLLKKVKTIRNAAAHNNCIINELKRKD
;
A
#
# COMPACT_ATOMS: atom_id res chain seq x y z
N MET A 1 2.13 10.14 -29.39
CA MET A 1 1.71 8.95 -30.16
C MET A 1 0.99 7.97 -29.25
N ASN A 2 -0.26 7.67 -29.48
CA ASN A 2 -0.99 6.65 -28.74
C ASN A 2 -0.49 5.24 -29.17
N LYS A 3 -0.10 4.42 -28.21
CA LYS A 3 0.30 3.03 -28.46
C LYS A 3 -0.96 2.19 -28.70
N LEU A 4 -1.03 1.51 -29.83
CA LEU A 4 -2.15 0.61 -30.15
C LEU A 4 -2.16 -0.60 -29.21
N LYS A 5 -3.38 -1.14 -29.00
CA LYS A 5 -3.57 -2.42 -28.30
C LYS A 5 -2.92 -3.55 -29.09
N LEU A 6 -2.14 -4.38 -28.41
CA LEU A 6 -1.57 -5.60 -28.98
C LEU A 6 -2.49 -6.80 -28.72
N SER A 7 -2.66 -7.67 -29.73
CA SER A 7 -3.21 -9.01 -29.52
C SER A 7 -2.26 -9.84 -28.62
N TYR A 8 -2.67 -11.01 -28.14
CA TYR A 8 -1.79 -11.87 -27.33
C TYR A 8 -0.58 -12.34 -28.13
N GLU A 9 -0.75 -12.69 -29.40
CA GLU A 9 0.35 -13.01 -30.35
C GLU A 9 1.26 -11.79 -30.56
N GLY A 10 0.67 -10.62 -30.68
CA GLY A 10 1.42 -9.35 -30.77
C GLY A 10 2.24 -9.07 -29.51
N GLN A 11 1.76 -9.45 -28.31
CA GLN A 11 2.50 -9.34 -27.05
C GLN A 11 3.69 -10.32 -27.02
N ILE A 12 3.51 -11.56 -27.44
CA ILE A 12 4.59 -12.55 -27.55
C ILE A 12 5.65 -12.04 -28.55
N ASN A 13 5.25 -11.62 -29.75
CA ASN A 13 6.15 -11.07 -30.75
C ASN A 13 6.93 -9.85 -30.24
N HIS A 14 6.28 -8.98 -29.47
CA HIS A 14 6.96 -7.86 -28.82
C HIS A 14 8.00 -8.32 -27.79
N LEU A 15 7.72 -9.35 -26.99
CA LEU A 15 8.69 -9.90 -26.05
C LEU A 15 9.90 -10.50 -26.79
N LYS A 16 9.67 -11.26 -27.86
CA LYS A 16 10.72 -11.82 -28.73
C LYS A 16 11.59 -10.73 -29.34
N SER A 17 10.99 -9.66 -29.88
CA SER A 17 11.73 -8.53 -30.44
C SER A 17 12.64 -7.84 -29.43
N LYS A 18 12.33 -7.98 -28.11
CA LYS A 18 13.16 -7.47 -27.02
C LYS A 18 14.18 -8.49 -26.50
N GLY A 19 14.38 -9.62 -27.19
CA GLY A 19 15.35 -10.66 -26.85
C GLY A 19 14.91 -11.55 -25.68
N ILE A 20 13.61 -11.61 -25.38
CA ILE A 20 13.08 -12.53 -24.36
C ILE A 20 12.90 -13.91 -24.99
N LEU A 21 13.46 -14.92 -24.34
CA LEU A 21 13.51 -16.30 -24.80
C LEU A 21 12.33 -17.12 -24.26
N PHE A 22 11.96 -18.16 -24.98
CA PHE A 22 10.86 -19.08 -24.64
C PHE A 22 11.34 -20.53 -24.62
N ASN A 23 12.60 -20.78 -24.19
CA ASN A 23 13.17 -22.12 -24.14
C ASN A 23 12.63 -22.94 -22.95
N LYS A 24 12.31 -22.27 -21.84
CA LYS A 24 11.82 -22.90 -20.60
C LYS A 24 10.29 -23.03 -20.56
N VAL A 25 9.58 -22.15 -21.27
CA VAL A 25 8.11 -22.14 -21.38
C VAL A 25 7.77 -21.87 -22.84
N SER A 26 6.97 -22.74 -23.45
CA SER A 26 6.56 -22.56 -24.85
C SER A 26 5.74 -21.28 -25.05
N GLU A 27 5.77 -20.73 -26.26
CA GLU A 27 5.02 -19.54 -26.62
C GLU A 27 3.51 -19.72 -26.37
N THR A 28 2.96 -20.92 -26.62
CA THR A 28 1.56 -21.24 -26.35
C THR A 28 1.22 -21.12 -24.86
N LYS A 29 2.03 -21.72 -23.98
CA LYS A 29 1.85 -21.60 -22.52
C LYS A 29 2.04 -20.16 -22.04
N ALA A 30 2.99 -19.43 -22.61
CA ALA A 30 3.20 -18.03 -22.29
C ALA A 30 2.02 -17.14 -22.72
N LEU A 31 1.42 -17.42 -23.88
CA LEU A 31 0.21 -16.76 -24.35
C LEU A 31 -0.97 -17.01 -23.41
N GLU A 32 -1.18 -18.27 -23.01
CA GLU A 32 -2.20 -18.63 -22.02
C GLU A 32 -1.97 -17.94 -20.68
N TYR A 33 -0.74 -17.88 -20.21
CA TYR A 33 -0.37 -17.15 -18.99
C TYR A 33 -0.73 -15.67 -19.08
N LEU A 34 -0.44 -15.01 -20.19
CA LEU A 34 -0.80 -13.60 -20.43
C LEU A 34 -2.31 -13.37 -20.53
N LYS A 35 -3.05 -14.39 -20.97
CA LYS A 35 -4.50 -14.34 -21.09
C LYS A 35 -5.21 -14.51 -19.74
N LEU A 36 -4.71 -15.38 -18.87
CA LEU A 36 -5.43 -15.84 -17.67
C LEU A 36 -4.80 -15.39 -16.35
N ASN A 37 -3.47 -15.23 -16.28
CA ASN A 37 -2.78 -15.09 -15.00
C ASN A 37 -2.21 -13.70 -14.74
N ASN A 38 -1.74 -12.99 -15.78
CA ASN A 38 -1.15 -11.68 -15.57
C ASN A 38 -1.26 -10.79 -16.82
N ASN A 39 -1.43 -9.49 -16.62
CA ASN A 39 -1.44 -8.58 -17.76
C ASN A 39 0.00 -8.30 -18.26
N PHE A 40 0.11 -8.13 -19.56
CA PHE A 40 1.35 -7.87 -20.26
C PHE A 40 2.13 -6.66 -19.72
N PHE A 41 1.42 -5.58 -19.37
CA PHE A 41 2.07 -4.35 -18.88
C PHE A 41 2.78 -4.58 -17.56
N LYS A 42 2.15 -5.32 -16.65
CA LYS A 42 2.70 -5.65 -15.34
C LYS A 42 3.86 -6.64 -15.47
N LEU A 43 3.66 -7.72 -16.23
CA LEU A 43 4.69 -8.75 -16.41
C LEU A 43 5.98 -8.17 -16.99
N LYS A 44 5.88 -7.34 -18.03
CA LYS A 44 7.05 -6.73 -18.65
C LYS A 44 7.81 -5.75 -17.74
N SER A 45 7.23 -5.27 -16.64
CA SER A 45 7.95 -4.37 -15.71
C SER A 45 9.11 -5.08 -15.02
N TYR A 46 8.99 -6.37 -14.75
CA TYR A 46 10.05 -7.18 -14.10
C TYR A 46 11.32 -7.31 -14.93
N ARG A 47 11.25 -7.10 -16.25
CA ARG A 47 12.44 -7.12 -17.13
C ARG A 47 13.51 -6.10 -16.74
N LYS A 48 13.16 -5.05 -15.98
CA LYS A 48 14.11 -4.05 -15.49
C LYS A 48 15.14 -4.64 -14.53
N ASN A 49 14.88 -5.82 -13.96
CA ASN A 49 15.83 -6.56 -13.11
C ASN A 49 16.95 -7.25 -13.92
N PHE A 50 16.88 -7.25 -15.26
CA PHE A 50 17.81 -7.98 -16.12
C PHE A 50 18.66 -7.03 -16.96
N ASN A 51 19.83 -7.53 -17.37
CA ASN A 51 20.76 -6.78 -18.20
C ASN A 51 20.21 -6.62 -19.61
N LYS A 52 20.46 -5.44 -20.19
CA LYS A 52 20.05 -5.09 -21.53
C LYS A 52 21.26 -4.70 -22.38
N ASN A 53 21.38 -5.30 -23.55
CA ASN A 53 22.32 -4.85 -24.56
C ASN A 53 21.76 -3.56 -25.18
N LYS A 54 22.41 -2.43 -24.88
CA LYS A 54 21.93 -1.10 -25.31
C LYS A 54 21.98 -0.90 -26.83
N SER A 55 22.96 -1.49 -27.51
CA SER A 55 23.11 -1.35 -28.95
C SER A 55 22.02 -2.09 -29.73
N LYS A 56 21.56 -3.25 -29.24
CA LYS A 56 20.52 -4.06 -29.86
C LYS A 56 19.11 -3.83 -29.28
N ASP A 57 18.99 -3.03 -28.22
CA ASP A 57 17.75 -2.82 -27.46
C ASP A 57 17.10 -4.13 -26.97
N GLN A 58 17.90 -5.18 -26.68
CA GLN A 58 17.48 -6.53 -26.32
C GLN A 58 18.00 -6.92 -24.94
N TYR A 59 17.23 -7.73 -24.22
CA TYR A 59 17.64 -8.31 -22.94
C TYR A 59 18.59 -9.50 -23.18
N VAL A 60 19.54 -9.70 -22.27
CA VAL A 60 20.55 -10.74 -22.34
C VAL A 60 20.09 -11.92 -21.48
N HIS A 61 19.97 -13.11 -22.07
CA HIS A 61 19.59 -14.35 -21.40
C HIS A 61 18.31 -14.27 -20.56
N LEU A 62 17.35 -13.43 -20.94
CA LEU A 62 16.08 -13.30 -20.25
C LEU A 62 15.05 -14.29 -20.81
N GLU A 63 14.60 -15.20 -19.97
CA GLU A 63 13.52 -16.14 -20.27
C GLU A 63 12.17 -15.60 -19.83
N PHE A 64 11.11 -15.93 -20.56
CA PHE A 64 9.74 -15.63 -20.14
C PHE A 64 9.42 -16.24 -18.77
N ALA A 65 9.91 -17.46 -18.52
CA ALA A 65 9.77 -18.15 -17.24
C ALA A 65 10.22 -17.30 -16.06
N TYR A 66 11.34 -16.57 -16.18
CA TYR A 66 11.84 -15.72 -15.09
C TYR A 66 10.92 -14.55 -14.79
N LEU A 67 10.24 -13.99 -15.79
CA LEU A 67 9.26 -12.93 -15.58
C LEU A 67 8.02 -13.47 -14.87
N SER A 68 7.54 -14.66 -15.22
CA SER A 68 6.41 -15.30 -14.56
C SER A 68 6.74 -15.66 -13.10
N ASP A 69 7.93 -16.20 -12.84
CA ASP A 69 8.39 -16.54 -11.48
C ASP A 69 8.50 -15.28 -10.61
N LEU A 70 9.09 -14.20 -11.13
CA LEU A 70 9.16 -12.92 -10.42
C LEU A 70 7.76 -12.39 -10.10
N SER A 71 6.78 -12.55 -10.99
CA SER A 71 5.42 -12.10 -10.72
C SER A 71 4.74 -12.91 -9.60
N ILE A 72 5.04 -14.20 -9.49
CA ILE A 72 4.55 -15.06 -8.41
C ILE A 72 5.19 -14.67 -7.08
N ILE A 73 6.51 -14.51 -7.06
CA ILE A 73 7.27 -14.07 -5.87
C ILE A 73 6.78 -12.71 -5.40
N ASP A 74 6.61 -11.75 -6.31
CA ASP A 74 6.10 -10.40 -6.01
C ASP A 74 4.68 -10.45 -5.41
N THR A 75 3.84 -11.35 -5.90
CA THR A 75 2.50 -11.54 -5.35
C THR A 75 2.54 -12.06 -3.91
N ARG A 76 3.38 -13.07 -3.64
CA ARG A 76 3.57 -13.59 -2.27
C ARG A 76 4.15 -12.54 -1.33
N LEU A 77 5.14 -11.79 -1.80
CA LEU A 77 5.73 -10.69 -1.02
C LEU A 77 4.70 -9.62 -0.68
N ARG A 78 3.82 -9.25 -1.60
CA ARG A 78 2.74 -8.29 -1.33
C ARG A 78 1.80 -8.77 -0.23
N MET A 79 1.45 -10.06 -0.21
CA MET A 79 0.58 -10.61 0.85
C MET A 79 1.24 -10.53 2.22
N ILE A 80 2.53 -10.88 2.31
CA ILE A 80 3.31 -10.75 3.55
C ILE A 80 3.37 -9.28 4.01
N ILE A 81 3.63 -8.36 3.09
CA ILE A 81 3.67 -6.92 3.40
C ILE A 81 2.32 -6.42 3.93
N LEU A 82 1.22 -6.86 3.33
CA LEU A 82 -0.13 -6.48 3.78
C LEU A 82 -0.40 -6.99 5.20
N GLU A 83 -0.10 -8.25 5.48
CA GLU A 83 -0.25 -8.85 6.80
C GLU A 83 0.59 -8.10 7.85
N MET A 84 1.88 -7.87 7.57
CA MET A 84 2.74 -7.11 8.47
C MET A 84 2.25 -5.69 8.70
N ALA A 85 1.78 -5.01 7.66
CA ALA A 85 1.29 -3.64 7.77
C ALA A 85 0.00 -3.54 8.58
N LEU A 86 -0.92 -4.50 8.45
CA LEU A 86 -2.14 -4.61 9.27
C LEU A 86 -1.79 -4.84 10.75
N ASN A 87 -0.84 -5.73 11.02
CA ASN A 87 -0.37 -5.98 12.39
C ASN A 87 0.28 -4.72 13.00
N ILE A 88 1.12 -4.00 12.24
CA ILE A 88 1.73 -2.75 12.71
C ILE A 88 0.65 -1.70 13.00
N GLU A 89 -0.35 -1.55 12.13
CA GLU A 89 -1.48 -0.64 12.36
C GLU A 89 -2.23 -1.02 13.64
N HIS A 90 -2.58 -2.30 13.79
CA HIS A 90 -3.30 -2.81 14.96
C HIS A 90 -2.52 -2.57 16.27
N PHE A 91 -1.27 -3.03 16.35
CA PHE A 91 -0.51 -2.92 17.58
C PHE A 91 -0.14 -1.49 17.96
N THR A 92 0.01 -0.59 16.99
CA THR A 92 0.21 0.84 17.30
C THR A 92 -1.07 1.49 17.82
N LYS A 93 -2.26 1.06 17.36
CA LYS A 93 -3.55 1.48 17.94
C LYS A 93 -3.69 0.97 19.38
N VAL A 94 -3.37 -0.30 19.62
CA VAL A 94 -3.40 -0.89 20.97
C VAL A 94 -2.46 -0.14 21.93
N ASP A 95 -1.21 0.13 21.51
CA ASP A 95 -0.24 0.87 22.34
C ASP A 95 -0.71 2.30 22.62
N LEU A 96 -1.30 2.97 21.63
CA LEU A 96 -1.87 4.31 21.83
C LEU A 96 -3.00 4.30 22.86
N ILE A 97 -3.96 3.38 22.73
CA ILE A 97 -5.07 3.24 23.69
C ILE A 97 -4.55 2.93 25.08
N ARG A 98 -3.58 2.02 25.20
CA ARG A 98 -2.95 1.70 26.50
C ARG A 98 -2.36 2.96 27.14
N LYS A 99 -1.60 3.77 26.40
CA LYS A 99 -0.99 5.02 26.93
C LYS A 99 -2.04 6.03 27.42
N ILE A 100 -3.18 6.13 26.72
CA ILE A 100 -4.28 7.00 27.14
C ILE A 100 -4.98 6.42 28.37
N THR A 101 -5.21 5.11 28.42
CA THR A 101 -5.85 4.44 29.56
C THR A 101 -4.99 4.51 30.83
N ASP A 102 -3.66 4.39 30.69
CA ASP A 102 -2.70 4.45 31.81
C ASP A 102 -2.46 5.89 32.29
N SER A 103 -3.04 6.90 31.65
CA SER A 103 -2.87 8.31 31.99
C SER A 103 -3.95 8.80 32.94
N ASP A 104 -3.58 9.36 34.08
CA ASP A 104 -4.52 9.95 35.06
C ASP A 104 -5.15 11.27 34.59
N VAL A 105 -4.62 11.86 33.50
CA VAL A 105 -5.07 13.20 33.01
C VAL A 105 -5.84 13.12 31.70
N GLU A 106 -5.85 11.99 31.04
CA GLU A 106 -6.52 11.79 29.73
C GLU A 106 -7.87 11.10 29.92
N ASP A 107 -8.94 11.73 29.43
CA ASP A 107 -10.30 11.16 29.46
C ASP A 107 -10.67 10.39 28.18
N GLY A 108 -9.76 10.40 27.19
CA GLY A 108 -9.97 9.78 25.90
C GLY A 108 -10.89 10.54 24.93
N TYR A 109 -11.51 11.64 25.35
CA TYR A 109 -12.36 12.50 24.52
C TYR A 109 -11.66 13.79 24.13
N LYS A 110 -11.04 14.45 25.10
CA LYS A 110 -10.39 15.75 24.90
C LYS A 110 -9.30 15.69 23.83
N ILE A 111 -8.50 14.63 23.80
CA ILE A 111 -7.42 14.46 22.82
C ILE A 111 -7.94 14.44 21.37
N VAL A 112 -9.13 13.88 21.14
CA VAL A 112 -9.77 13.85 19.81
C VAL A 112 -10.32 15.24 19.46
N GLN A 113 -10.93 15.95 20.44
CA GLN A 113 -11.43 17.31 20.25
C GLN A 113 -10.27 18.28 19.96
N ASP A 114 -9.18 18.18 20.71
CA ASP A 114 -7.97 19.01 20.51
C ASP A 114 -7.34 18.75 19.15
N TYR A 115 -7.27 17.48 18.72
CA TYR A 115 -6.80 17.13 17.37
C TYR A 115 -7.67 17.77 16.29
N THR A 116 -8.98 17.53 16.35
CA THR A 116 -9.90 18.04 15.32
C THR A 116 -9.90 19.57 15.27
N SER A 117 -9.84 20.24 16.41
CA SER A 117 -9.74 21.71 16.50
C SER A 117 -8.41 22.26 15.99
N SER A 118 -7.33 21.47 16.03
CA SER A 118 -6.01 21.86 15.51
C SER A 118 -5.91 21.80 13.99
N LEU A 119 -6.88 21.16 13.31
CA LEU A 119 -6.85 21.00 11.86
C LEU A 119 -7.21 22.29 11.12
N SER A 120 -6.56 22.51 9.97
CA SER A 120 -7.02 23.52 9.02
C SER A 120 -8.43 23.21 8.51
N ALA A 121 -9.19 24.22 8.08
CA ALA A 121 -10.54 24.05 7.54
C ALA A 121 -10.58 23.00 6.41
N LYS A 122 -9.58 22.97 5.54
CA LYS A 122 -9.45 21.97 4.47
C LYS A 122 -9.28 20.55 5.03
N SER A 123 -8.42 20.38 6.03
CA SER A 123 -8.17 19.06 6.64
C SER A 123 -9.38 18.58 7.42
N GLN A 124 -10.07 19.48 8.10
CA GLN A 124 -11.30 19.17 8.83
C GLN A 124 -12.43 18.73 7.87
N ALA A 125 -12.62 19.43 6.76
CA ALA A 125 -13.59 19.04 5.73
C ALA A 125 -13.25 17.64 5.15
N SER A 126 -11.96 17.32 4.95
CA SER A 126 -11.52 16.00 4.51
C SER A 126 -11.81 14.92 5.54
N LEU A 127 -11.54 15.19 6.82
CA LEU A 127 -11.84 14.27 7.92
C LEU A 127 -13.35 14.01 8.05
N ASN A 128 -14.16 15.07 8.01
CA ASN A 128 -15.62 14.93 8.07
C ASN A 128 -16.16 14.06 6.92
N LYS A 129 -15.68 14.31 5.69
CA LYS A 129 -16.03 13.49 4.53
C LYS A 129 -15.60 12.01 4.70
N GLU A 130 -14.48 11.77 5.38
CA GLU A 130 -14.01 10.42 5.68
C GLU A 130 -14.92 9.74 6.70
N LEU A 131 -15.24 10.42 7.79
CA LEU A 131 -16.13 9.92 8.85
C LEU A 131 -17.56 9.68 8.34
N ASP A 132 -18.08 10.55 7.48
CA ASP A 132 -19.42 10.42 6.88
C ASP A 132 -19.56 9.14 6.03
N LYS A 133 -18.47 8.61 5.46
CA LYS A 133 -18.51 7.31 4.77
C LYS A 133 -18.91 6.17 5.70
N SER A 134 -18.65 6.29 6.98
CA SER A 134 -19.05 5.29 7.98
C SER A 134 -20.56 5.14 8.09
N LEU A 135 -21.36 6.15 7.72
CA LEU A 135 -22.83 6.06 7.65
C LEU A 135 -23.32 5.00 6.66
N HIS A 136 -22.53 4.72 5.62
CA HIS A 136 -22.84 3.75 4.57
C HIS A 136 -22.12 2.41 4.77
N SER A 137 -21.30 2.28 5.83
CA SER A 137 -20.57 1.05 6.14
C SER A 137 -21.43 0.11 6.97
N PRO A 138 -21.65 -1.15 6.55
CA PRO A 138 -22.37 -2.13 7.37
C PRO A 138 -21.64 -2.46 8.70
N TYR A 139 -20.34 -2.15 8.78
CA TYR A 139 -19.51 -2.47 9.96
C TYR A 139 -19.35 -1.31 10.94
N CYS A 140 -19.50 -0.06 10.48
CA CYS A 140 -19.16 1.12 11.27
C CYS A 140 -20.36 2.06 11.55
N LYS A 141 -21.49 1.86 10.86
CA LYS A 141 -22.65 2.75 10.90
C LYS A 141 -23.15 3.02 12.32
N ASP A 142 -23.43 1.96 13.05
CA ASP A 142 -24.03 2.06 14.39
C ASP A 142 -23.07 2.72 15.39
N MET A 143 -21.79 2.37 15.29
CA MET A 143 -20.73 2.98 16.10
C MET A 143 -20.60 4.47 15.80
N PHE A 144 -20.56 4.86 14.52
CA PHE A 144 -20.49 6.25 14.12
C PHE A 144 -21.73 7.03 14.58
N GLN A 145 -22.94 6.53 14.36
CA GLN A 145 -24.18 7.18 14.78
C GLN A 145 -24.25 7.42 16.28
N LYS A 146 -23.79 6.44 17.07
CA LYS A 146 -23.79 6.53 18.52
C LYS A 146 -22.83 7.60 19.07
N TYR A 147 -21.66 7.76 18.46
CA TYR A 147 -20.57 8.58 19.00
C TYR A 147 -20.27 9.85 18.21
N LYS A 148 -21.00 10.15 17.12
CA LYS A 148 -20.72 11.29 16.23
C LYS A 148 -20.69 12.65 16.90
N SER A 149 -21.46 12.86 17.99
CA SER A 149 -21.53 14.14 18.71
C SER A 149 -20.36 14.35 19.68
N ASN A 150 -19.82 13.27 20.24
CA ASN A 150 -18.67 13.30 21.14
C ASN A 150 -17.92 11.97 21.00
N MET A 151 -16.86 11.96 20.20
CA MET A 151 -16.19 10.75 19.75
C MET A 151 -14.96 10.48 20.63
N PRO A 152 -14.94 9.37 21.39
CA PRO A 152 -13.75 8.97 22.13
C PRO A 152 -12.68 8.38 21.22
N ILE A 153 -11.43 8.40 21.68
CA ILE A 153 -10.27 7.94 20.92
C ILE A 153 -10.41 6.49 20.42
N TRP A 154 -10.96 5.58 21.24
CA TRP A 154 -11.15 4.16 20.88
C TRP A 154 -12.19 3.94 19.76
N VAL A 155 -13.10 4.88 19.56
CA VAL A 155 -14.02 4.91 18.41
C VAL A 155 -13.36 5.61 17.22
N PHE A 156 -12.74 6.76 17.46
CA PHE A 156 -12.13 7.57 16.42
C PHE A 156 -11.11 6.80 15.58
N ILE A 157 -10.19 6.07 16.23
CA ILE A 157 -9.16 5.31 15.53
C ILE A 157 -9.69 4.13 14.71
N GLU A 158 -10.91 3.64 14.98
CA GLU A 158 -11.55 2.60 14.18
C GLU A 158 -12.29 3.15 12.95
N LEU A 159 -12.67 4.42 12.97
CA LEU A 159 -13.43 5.06 11.90
C LEU A 159 -12.55 5.73 10.84
N ILE A 160 -11.33 6.09 11.21
CA ILE A 160 -10.40 6.80 10.30
C ILE A 160 -9.50 5.83 9.55
N SER A 161 -9.09 6.24 8.33
CA SER A 161 -8.14 5.47 7.54
C SER A 161 -6.74 5.45 8.18
N PHE A 162 -5.93 4.46 7.81
CA PHE A 162 -4.53 4.39 8.25
C PHE A 162 -3.75 5.67 7.93
N GLY A 163 -4.10 6.36 6.84
CA GLY A 163 -3.49 7.64 6.50
C GLY A 163 -3.78 8.72 7.53
N THR A 164 -5.04 8.89 7.91
CA THR A 164 -5.49 9.86 8.91
C THR A 164 -5.00 9.47 10.30
N TYR A 165 -5.01 8.16 10.62
CA TYR A 165 -4.47 7.62 11.87
C TYR A 165 -3.01 8.02 12.10
N ILE A 166 -2.15 7.98 11.08
CA ILE A 166 -0.73 8.37 11.21
C ILE A 166 -0.58 9.84 11.65
N TYR A 167 -1.39 10.74 11.11
CA TYR A 167 -1.36 12.15 11.52
C TYR A 167 -1.88 12.33 12.93
N PHE A 168 -2.96 11.64 13.29
CA PHE A 168 -3.49 11.62 14.64
C PHE A 168 -2.47 11.04 15.64
N TYR A 169 -1.82 9.93 15.30
CA TYR A 169 -0.78 9.31 16.13
C TYR A 169 0.41 10.27 16.39
N LEU A 170 0.84 11.02 15.37
CA LEU A 170 1.89 12.03 15.51
C LEU A 170 1.43 13.22 16.37
N PHE A 171 0.16 13.60 16.29
CA PHE A 171 -0.43 14.59 17.18
C PHE A 171 -0.42 14.09 18.62
N CYS A 172 -0.88 12.87 18.88
CA CYS A 172 -0.84 12.24 20.21
C CYS A 172 0.59 12.15 20.75
N ALA A 173 1.57 11.79 19.92
CA ALA A 173 2.97 11.75 20.30
C ALA A 173 3.52 13.11 20.76
N LYS A 174 3.04 14.20 20.14
CA LYS A 174 3.37 15.57 20.57
C LYS A 174 2.64 15.93 21.85
N HIS A 175 1.36 15.63 21.94
CA HIS A 175 0.50 15.92 23.11
C HIS A 175 1.01 15.23 24.37
N LEU A 176 1.37 13.94 24.27
CA LEU A 176 1.93 13.14 25.36
C LEU A 176 3.44 13.37 25.60
N ASN A 177 4.07 14.26 24.81
CA ASN A 177 5.51 14.51 24.85
C ASN A 177 6.37 13.22 24.71
N ASP A 178 5.92 12.25 23.91
CA ASP A 178 6.57 10.96 23.73
C ASP A 178 7.42 10.93 22.43
N SER A 179 8.74 11.05 22.61
CA SER A 179 9.70 11.04 21.50
C SER A 179 9.80 9.68 20.79
N SER A 180 9.53 8.58 21.48
CA SER A 180 9.54 7.23 20.90
C SER A 180 8.33 7.05 19.96
N MET A 181 7.14 7.44 20.38
CA MET A 181 5.96 7.50 19.52
C MET A 181 6.20 8.36 18.29
N ARG A 182 6.86 9.51 18.44
CA ARG A 182 7.17 10.38 17.30
C ARG A 182 8.03 9.65 16.25
N LYS A 183 9.05 8.91 16.68
CA LYS A 183 9.87 8.09 15.78
C LYS A 183 9.04 7.02 15.06
N VAL A 184 8.19 6.30 15.80
CA VAL A 184 7.26 5.30 15.25
C VAL A 184 6.33 5.95 14.24
N GLY A 185 5.74 7.11 14.53
CA GLY A 185 4.85 7.83 13.61
C GLY A 185 5.50 8.16 12.26
N PHE A 186 6.80 8.50 12.23
CA PHE A 186 7.53 8.66 10.96
C PHE A 186 7.75 7.35 10.22
N LEU A 187 7.99 6.23 10.94
CA LEU A 187 8.08 4.91 10.34
C LEU A 187 6.74 4.47 9.73
N LEU A 188 5.61 4.75 10.41
CA LEU A 188 4.26 4.45 9.90
C LEU A 188 3.99 5.09 8.54
N LYS A 189 4.55 6.25 8.22
CA LYS A 189 4.45 6.85 6.89
C LYS A 189 5.07 5.95 5.82
N LYS A 190 6.22 5.33 6.11
CA LYS A 190 6.88 4.37 5.20
C LYS A 190 6.08 3.09 5.07
N VAL A 191 5.56 2.56 6.20
CA VAL A 191 4.67 1.39 6.22
C VAL A 191 3.44 1.62 5.35
N LYS A 192 2.77 2.79 5.48
CA LYS A 192 1.64 3.16 4.62
C LYS A 192 2.01 3.12 3.14
N THR A 193 3.17 3.66 2.77
CA THR A 193 3.60 3.73 1.36
C THR A 193 3.74 2.33 0.77
N ILE A 194 4.46 1.43 1.46
CA ILE A 194 4.67 0.07 0.96
C ILE A 194 3.38 -0.77 1.00
N ARG A 195 2.56 -0.60 2.04
CA ARG A 195 1.23 -1.24 2.14
C ARG A 195 0.33 -0.84 0.99
N ASN A 196 0.30 0.45 0.65
CA ASN A 196 -0.52 0.93 -0.46
C ASN A 196 -0.01 0.37 -1.81
N ALA A 197 1.32 0.31 -2.01
CA ALA A 197 1.87 -0.33 -3.19
C ALA A 197 1.46 -1.81 -3.30
N ALA A 198 1.49 -2.55 -2.18
CA ALA A 198 1.05 -3.93 -2.11
C ALA A 198 -0.46 -4.08 -2.40
N ALA A 199 -1.31 -3.26 -1.75
CA ALA A 199 -2.77 -3.30 -1.90
C ALA A 199 -3.23 -2.93 -3.31
N HIS A 200 -2.54 -2.02 -3.99
CA HIS A 200 -2.84 -1.63 -5.38
C HIS A 200 -2.16 -2.54 -6.42
N ASN A 201 -1.64 -3.69 -6.02
CA ASN A 201 -0.98 -4.62 -6.92
C ASN A 201 0.20 -4.03 -7.71
N ASN A 202 0.91 -3.04 -7.17
CA ASN A 202 2.10 -2.51 -7.80
C ASN A 202 3.23 -3.56 -7.77
N CYS A 203 4.14 -3.50 -8.77
CA CYS A 203 5.32 -4.37 -8.80
C CYS A 203 6.33 -3.88 -7.77
N ILE A 204 6.47 -4.59 -6.65
CA ILE A 204 7.35 -4.19 -5.54
C ILE A 204 8.81 -4.56 -5.85
N ILE A 205 9.04 -5.73 -6.45
CA ILE A 205 10.38 -6.22 -6.83
C ILE A 205 10.81 -5.75 -8.22
N ASN A 206 10.34 -4.58 -8.64
CA ASN A 206 10.71 -3.95 -9.89
C ASN A 206 11.99 -3.13 -9.69
N GLU A 207 13.02 -3.37 -10.53
CA GLU A 207 14.28 -2.61 -10.52
C GLU A 207 15.09 -2.75 -9.21
N LEU A 208 15.33 -4.00 -8.79
CA LEU A 208 16.11 -4.32 -7.58
C LEU A 208 17.63 -4.11 -7.77
N LYS A 209 18.09 -3.71 -8.96
CA LYS A 209 19.51 -3.44 -9.19
C LYS A 209 19.97 -2.31 -8.29
N ARG A 210 21.11 -2.55 -7.64
CA ARG A 210 21.83 -1.49 -6.93
C ARG A 210 22.10 -0.35 -7.91
N LYS A 211 21.70 0.85 -7.58
CA LYS A 211 22.18 2.05 -8.24
C LYS A 211 23.55 2.30 -7.63
N ASP A 212 24.58 2.02 -8.41
CA ASP A 212 25.95 2.43 -8.09
C ASP A 212 26.01 3.97 -8.09
#